data_e88ac21bb8ca21dd795b7148a01e8e6c
#
_entry.id   e88ac21bb8ca21dd795b7148a01e8e6c
#
_cell.length_a   1.000
_cell.length_b   1.000
_cell.length_c   1.000
_cell.angle_alpha   90.00
_cell.angle_beta   90.00
_cell.angle_gamma   90.00
#
_symmetry.space_group_name_H-M   'P 1'
#
loop_
_entity.id
_entity.type
_entity.pdbx_description
1 polymer ?
#
loop_
_entity_poly.entity_id
_entity_poly.type
_entity_poly.pdbx_seq_one_letter_code
_entity_poly.pdbx_strand_id
1 'polypeptide(L)'
;MPRIRDEFRRAQVAIGALFLLLGFQYATWASRLPAVKTRLGLSDAEVGLLLMACGVGAAASFPLVASLLRRFGSRVLCVASAVLLSLLPLALGAAPDYAVALVIVCLDGVGVACLDVAMNAQGAELEGRFGRNAMGKLHATFSAGSLFGALLASAMNAATSSLEAHFAVAAVLILLVLAYAQHDLLPHVQAVEAEPEPAQETVPKKKSRLPLPTRITLWMGLAMAFGTIVEGAMNDWSALYLKNVAKAAAGLTPMGIAVFSITMVIARVCSDSWRKRWGDGPVVILGSVVAGIGLTVAVLVGGVAPALLGFALVGLGIASVTPCVYVAAANQGSDALALVAAMGTVGLLAGPGVIGLIANGAGLSWAMGAVAIAAGVVAACTSRIRWSSAGSGPTAGTDVGTTAGTESSAVPDAVPAPTAAG
;
A
#
# COMPACT_ATOMS: atom_id res chain seq x y z
N MET A 1 30.34 6.01 16.36
CA MET A 1 28.87 5.96 16.47
C MET A 1 28.12 7.17 15.88
N PRO A 2 28.58 8.43 15.89
CA PRO A 2 27.88 9.55 15.22
C PRO A 2 27.75 9.37 13.69
N ARG A 3 28.78 8.87 13.00
CA ARG A 3 28.76 8.62 11.54
C ARG A 3 27.70 7.60 11.09
N ILE A 4 27.48 6.52 11.84
CA ILE A 4 26.46 5.48 11.51
C ILE A 4 25.04 6.03 11.64
N ARG A 5 24.80 6.90 12.64
CA ARG A 5 23.50 7.58 12.78
C ARG A 5 23.21 8.52 11.62
N ASP A 6 24.23 9.15 11.10
CA ASP A 6 24.13 10.09 9.98
C ASP A 6 23.89 9.35 8.64
N GLU A 7 24.55 8.20 8.42
CA GLU A 7 24.37 7.36 7.25
C GLU A 7 22.95 6.76 7.18
N PHE A 8 22.44 6.20 8.30
CA PHE A 8 21.08 5.71 8.39
C PHE A 8 20.05 6.80 8.04
N ARG A 9 20.21 8.00 8.60
CA ARG A 9 19.29 9.12 8.36
C ARG A 9 19.32 9.57 6.90
N ARG A 10 20.51 9.68 6.30
CA ARG A 10 20.66 10.07 4.89
C ARG A 10 19.99 9.05 3.96
N ALA A 11 20.28 7.76 4.14
CA ALA A 11 19.64 6.71 3.37
C ALA A 11 18.12 6.67 3.61
N GLN A 12 17.65 6.82 4.86
CA GLN A 12 16.22 6.88 5.17
C GLN A 12 15.51 8.06 4.48
N VAL A 13 16.13 9.23 4.42
CA VAL A 13 15.58 10.41 3.74
C VAL A 13 15.57 10.19 2.23
N ALA A 14 16.65 9.64 1.65
CA ALA A 14 16.72 9.34 0.23
C ALA A 14 15.66 8.31 -0.20
N ILE A 15 15.52 7.22 0.53
CA ILE A 15 14.49 6.21 0.26
C ILE A 15 13.10 6.79 0.50
N GLY A 16 12.90 7.54 1.58
CA GLY A 16 11.64 8.24 1.86
C GLY A 16 11.24 9.21 0.74
N ALA A 17 12.22 9.87 0.11
CA ALA A 17 11.97 10.71 -1.06
C ALA A 17 11.43 9.89 -2.25
N LEU A 18 11.87 8.65 -2.47
CA LEU A 18 11.30 7.78 -3.51
C LEU A 18 9.82 7.42 -3.22
N PHE A 19 9.51 7.08 -1.97
CA PHE A 19 8.11 6.86 -1.55
C PHE A 19 7.26 8.11 -1.74
N LEU A 20 7.79 9.28 -1.38
CA LEU A 20 7.13 10.57 -1.60
C LEU A 20 6.91 10.82 -3.10
N LEU A 21 7.92 10.56 -3.95
CA LEU A 21 7.82 10.73 -5.41
C LEU A 21 6.73 9.85 -6.01
N LEU A 22 6.64 8.59 -5.60
CA LEU A 22 5.63 7.67 -6.12
C LEU A 22 4.21 8.14 -5.74
N GLY A 23 3.99 8.52 -4.49
CA GLY A 23 2.70 9.07 -4.05
C GLY A 23 2.36 10.40 -4.74
N PHE A 24 3.34 11.28 -4.91
CA PHE A 24 3.19 12.55 -5.61
C PHE A 24 2.83 12.37 -7.08
N GLN A 25 3.53 11.48 -7.78
CA GLN A 25 3.30 11.16 -9.19
C GLN A 25 1.88 10.61 -9.37
N TYR A 26 1.51 9.62 -8.57
CA TYR A 26 0.18 9.02 -8.63
C TYR A 26 -0.94 10.06 -8.43
N ALA A 27 -0.88 10.84 -7.34
CA ALA A 27 -1.90 11.85 -7.07
C ALA A 27 -1.91 12.99 -8.10
N THR A 28 -0.79 13.29 -8.73
CA THR A 28 -0.67 14.31 -9.77
C THR A 28 -1.56 13.98 -10.98
N TRP A 29 -1.45 12.80 -11.57
CA TRP A 29 -2.27 12.47 -12.72
C TRP A 29 -3.69 12.04 -12.34
N ALA A 30 -3.88 11.33 -11.22
CA ALA A 30 -5.21 10.95 -10.72
C ALA A 30 -6.09 12.17 -10.46
N SER A 31 -5.53 13.24 -9.90
CA SER A 31 -6.24 14.53 -9.71
C SER A 31 -6.64 15.20 -11.03
N ARG A 32 -6.01 14.85 -12.15
CA ARG A 32 -6.28 15.40 -13.49
C ARG A 32 -7.13 14.48 -14.36
N LEU A 33 -7.56 13.31 -13.85
CA LEU A 33 -8.48 12.41 -14.55
C LEU A 33 -9.72 13.11 -15.12
N PRO A 34 -10.35 14.05 -14.40
CA PRO A 34 -11.48 14.81 -14.97
C PRO A 34 -11.11 15.62 -16.21
N ALA A 35 -9.88 16.12 -16.30
CA ALA A 35 -9.41 16.88 -17.47
C ALA A 35 -9.03 15.94 -18.62
N VAL A 36 -8.36 14.81 -18.33
CA VAL A 36 -8.05 13.75 -19.31
C VAL A 36 -9.34 13.20 -19.91
N LYS A 37 -10.34 12.87 -19.06
CA LYS A 37 -11.67 12.41 -19.50
C LYS A 37 -12.31 13.40 -20.47
N THR A 38 -12.32 14.70 -20.12
CA THR A 38 -12.93 15.74 -20.97
C THR A 38 -12.18 15.90 -22.29
N ARG A 39 -10.84 15.90 -22.26
CA ARG A 39 -10.00 16.07 -23.45
C ARG A 39 -10.16 14.95 -24.46
N LEU A 40 -10.18 13.69 -23.99
CA LEU A 40 -10.28 12.51 -24.84
C LEU A 40 -11.75 12.08 -25.09
N GLY A 41 -12.73 12.78 -24.50
CA GLY A 41 -14.16 12.45 -24.66
C GLY A 41 -14.57 11.12 -24.06
N LEU A 42 -13.92 10.67 -22.96
CA LEU A 42 -14.11 9.34 -22.40
C LEU A 42 -15.44 9.21 -21.64
N SER A 43 -16.07 8.05 -21.78
CA SER A 43 -17.12 7.57 -20.87
C SER A 43 -16.52 7.17 -19.50
N ASP A 44 -17.36 7.00 -18.47
CA ASP A 44 -16.91 6.52 -17.16
C ASP A 44 -16.37 5.08 -17.22
N ALA A 45 -16.91 4.23 -18.11
CA ALA A 45 -16.39 2.89 -18.35
C ALA A 45 -14.97 2.93 -18.93
N GLU A 46 -14.71 3.80 -19.91
CA GLU A 46 -13.37 3.97 -20.51
C GLU A 46 -12.36 4.52 -19.49
N VAL A 47 -12.78 5.42 -18.60
CA VAL A 47 -11.92 5.85 -17.47
C VAL A 47 -11.61 4.67 -16.55
N GLY A 48 -12.59 3.85 -16.21
CA GLY A 48 -12.38 2.64 -15.40
C GLY A 48 -11.41 1.66 -16.05
N LEU A 49 -11.53 1.43 -17.37
CA LEU A 49 -10.61 0.59 -18.13
C LEU A 49 -9.20 1.20 -18.23
N LEU A 50 -9.10 2.53 -18.36
CA LEU A 50 -7.82 3.24 -18.34
C LEU A 50 -7.07 3.02 -17.01
N LEU A 51 -7.76 3.18 -15.89
CA LEU A 51 -7.22 2.91 -14.56
C LEU A 51 -6.85 1.43 -14.37
N MET A 52 -7.70 0.52 -14.86
CA MET A 52 -7.41 -0.91 -14.84
C MET A 52 -6.18 -1.27 -15.66
N ALA A 53 -5.91 -0.56 -16.77
CA ALA A 53 -4.71 -0.77 -17.60
C ALA A 53 -3.43 -0.50 -16.80
N CYS A 54 -3.40 0.50 -15.91
CA CYS A 54 -2.29 0.72 -14.98
C CYS A 54 -2.04 -0.52 -14.10
N GLY A 55 -3.10 -1.03 -13.48
CA GLY A 55 -3.02 -2.22 -12.65
C GLY A 55 -2.55 -3.47 -13.44
N VAL A 56 -3.09 -3.69 -14.64
CA VAL A 56 -2.67 -4.79 -15.54
C VAL A 56 -1.18 -4.65 -15.89
N GLY A 57 -0.72 -3.45 -16.23
CA GLY A 57 0.70 -3.18 -16.50
C GLY A 57 1.58 -3.53 -15.30
N ALA A 58 1.18 -3.10 -14.11
CA ALA A 58 1.88 -3.43 -12.88
C ALA A 58 1.94 -4.95 -12.64
N ALA A 59 0.79 -5.65 -12.68
CA ALA A 59 0.74 -7.08 -12.42
C ALA A 59 1.52 -7.91 -13.47
N ALA A 60 1.37 -7.59 -14.75
CA ALA A 60 2.08 -8.27 -15.83
C ALA A 60 3.59 -8.08 -15.78
N SER A 61 4.06 -7.00 -15.15
CA SER A 61 5.48 -6.66 -15.07
C SER A 61 6.27 -7.39 -13.98
N PHE A 62 5.64 -8.08 -13.02
CA PHE A 62 6.35 -8.70 -11.90
C PHE A 62 7.53 -9.62 -12.30
N PRO A 63 7.42 -10.50 -13.31
CA PRO A 63 8.56 -11.32 -13.74
C PRO A 63 9.71 -10.45 -14.30
N LEU A 64 9.36 -9.38 -15.04
CA LEU A 64 10.31 -8.42 -15.56
C LEU A 64 11.00 -7.65 -14.44
N VAL A 65 10.24 -7.16 -13.46
CA VAL A 65 10.76 -6.42 -12.30
C VAL A 65 11.79 -7.27 -11.54
N ALA A 66 11.46 -8.54 -11.26
CA ALA A 66 12.39 -9.45 -10.59
C ALA A 66 13.70 -9.65 -11.40
N SER A 67 13.60 -9.75 -12.71
CA SER A 67 14.77 -9.86 -13.60
C SER A 67 15.61 -8.58 -13.61
N LEU A 68 14.97 -7.43 -13.74
CA LEU A 68 15.65 -6.12 -13.74
C LEU A 68 16.32 -5.85 -12.40
N LEU A 69 15.65 -6.19 -11.29
CA LEU A 69 16.20 -6.02 -9.93
C LEU A 69 17.47 -6.86 -9.74
N ARG A 70 17.47 -8.13 -10.19
CA ARG A 70 18.67 -8.99 -10.14
C ARG A 70 19.80 -8.47 -11.02
N ARG A 71 19.48 -7.96 -12.23
CA ARG A 71 20.48 -7.56 -13.20
C ARG A 71 21.11 -6.20 -12.91
N PHE A 72 20.32 -5.22 -12.49
CA PHE A 72 20.75 -3.82 -12.38
C PHE A 72 20.78 -3.33 -10.92
N GLY A 73 20.15 -4.06 -10.00
CA GLY A 73 20.01 -3.70 -8.61
C GLY A 73 18.94 -2.66 -8.32
N SER A 74 18.60 -2.54 -7.04
CA SER A 74 17.52 -1.68 -6.56
C SER A 74 17.76 -0.20 -6.82
N ARG A 75 19.01 0.28 -6.66
CA ARG A 75 19.36 1.70 -6.88
C ARG A 75 19.10 2.15 -8.32
N VAL A 76 19.62 1.40 -9.30
CA VAL A 76 19.47 1.73 -10.72
C VAL A 76 18.00 1.64 -11.11
N LEU A 77 17.30 0.61 -10.65
CA LEU A 77 15.89 0.42 -10.95
C LEU A 77 15.02 1.55 -10.36
N CYS A 78 15.29 2.00 -9.13
CA CYS A 78 14.63 3.16 -8.54
C CYS A 78 14.79 4.42 -9.40
N VAL A 79 16.03 4.74 -9.81
CA VAL A 79 16.30 5.94 -10.59
C VAL A 79 15.65 5.87 -11.97
N ALA A 80 15.83 4.75 -12.68
CA ALA A 80 15.25 4.57 -14.03
C ALA A 80 13.73 4.64 -14.03
N SER A 81 13.08 3.98 -13.04
CA SER A 81 11.61 3.99 -12.92
C SER A 81 11.09 5.37 -12.53
N ALA A 82 11.75 6.09 -11.63
CA ALA A 82 11.35 7.44 -11.25
C ALA A 82 11.46 8.42 -12.42
N VAL A 83 12.51 8.30 -13.25
CA VAL A 83 12.63 9.09 -14.51
C VAL A 83 11.50 8.73 -15.46
N LEU A 84 11.23 7.45 -15.70
CA LEU A 84 10.13 7.02 -16.55
C LEU A 84 8.79 7.60 -16.06
N LEU A 85 8.48 7.45 -14.78
CA LEU A 85 7.25 7.96 -14.16
C LEU A 85 7.14 9.50 -14.16
N SER A 86 8.25 10.23 -14.27
CA SER A 86 8.21 11.69 -14.46
C SER A 86 7.77 12.09 -15.88
N LEU A 87 8.02 11.24 -16.88
CA LEU A 87 7.74 11.52 -18.29
C LEU A 87 6.36 11.04 -18.75
N LEU A 88 5.85 9.94 -18.15
CA LEU A 88 4.59 9.33 -18.59
C LEU A 88 3.34 10.24 -18.42
N PRO A 89 3.18 11.04 -17.36
CA PRO A 89 2.10 12.02 -17.31
C PRO A 89 2.17 13.06 -18.44
N LEU A 90 3.38 13.49 -18.84
CA LEU A 90 3.56 14.39 -19.98
C LEU A 90 3.08 13.73 -21.28
N ALA A 91 3.46 12.47 -21.49
CA ALA A 91 3.00 11.70 -22.64
C ALA A 91 1.46 11.51 -22.61
N LEU A 92 0.87 11.26 -21.44
CA LEU A 92 -0.58 11.18 -21.27
C LEU A 92 -1.26 12.54 -21.58
N GLY A 93 -0.67 13.64 -21.10
CA GLY A 93 -1.11 14.99 -21.44
C GLY A 93 -1.10 15.27 -22.95
N ALA A 94 -0.21 14.65 -23.72
CA ALA A 94 -0.09 14.79 -25.18
C ALA A 94 -0.79 13.67 -25.97
N ALA A 95 -1.38 12.66 -25.32
CA ALA A 95 -1.99 11.52 -25.99
C ALA A 95 -3.07 11.96 -27.00
N PRO A 96 -2.98 11.53 -28.29
CA PRO A 96 -3.92 11.96 -29.32
C PRO A 96 -5.29 11.27 -29.19
N ASP A 97 -5.33 10.05 -28.67
CA ASP A 97 -6.53 9.23 -28.56
C ASP A 97 -6.50 8.29 -27.36
N TYR A 98 -7.59 7.55 -27.18
CA TYR A 98 -7.76 6.62 -26.07
C TYR A 98 -6.82 5.41 -26.13
N ALA A 99 -6.53 4.89 -27.33
CA ALA A 99 -5.68 3.72 -27.46
C ALA A 99 -4.23 4.02 -27.04
N VAL A 100 -3.72 5.18 -27.43
CA VAL A 100 -2.40 5.67 -27.00
C VAL A 100 -2.40 5.95 -25.50
N ALA A 101 -3.46 6.54 -24.94
CA ALA A 101 -3.59 6.76 -23.51
C ALA A 101 -3.58 5.44 -22.71
N LEU A 102 -4.27 4.38 -23.18
CA LEU A 102 -4.22 3.05 -22.57
C LEU A 102 -2.80 2.47 -22.51
N VAL A 103 -2.03 2.58 -23.62
CA VAL A 103 -0.65 2.11 -23.65
C VAL A 103 0.23 2.89 -22.68
N ILE A 104 0.10 4.21 -22.63
CA ILE A 104 0.86 5.07 -21.71
C ILE A 104 0.55 4.71 -20.26
N VAL A 105 -0.72 4.56 -19.90
CA VAL A 105 -1.12 4.23 -18.53
C VAL A 105 -0.75 2.78 -18.16
N CYS A 106 -0.74 1.85 -19.12
CA CYS A 106 -0.21 0.51 -18.91
C CYS A 106 1.31 0.55 -18.61
N LEU A 107 2.08 1.36 -19.35
CA LEU A 107 3.50 1.59 -19.09
C LEU A 107 3.73 2.30 -17.75
N ASP A 108 2.82 3.21 -17.34
CA ASP A 108 2.84 3.83 -16.03
C ASP A 108 2.76 2.76 -14.93
N GLY A 109 1.85 1.80 -15.07
CA GLY A 109 1.74 0.65 -14.17
C GLY A 109 3.02 -0.17 -14.08
N VAL A 110 3.71 -0.41 -15.21
CA VAL A 110 5.03 -1.07 -15.21
C VAL A 110 6.05 -0.26 -14.42
N GLY A 111 6.10 1.05 -14.66
CA GLY A 111 6.99 1.98 -13.93
C GLY A 111 6.72 2.01 -12.44
N VAL A 112 5.43 2.05 -12.05
CA VAL A 112 4.97 1.98 -10.65
C VAL A 112 5.44 0.69 -9.99
N ALA A 113 5.23 -0.47 -10.62
CA ALA A 113 5.66 -1.75 -10.06
C ALA A 113 7.19 -1.84 -9.92
N CYS A 114 7.94 -1.34 -10.91
CA CYS A 114 9.41 -1.30 -10.85
C CYS A 114 9.90 -0.42 -9.69
N LEU A 115 9.33 0.78 -9.54
CA LEU A 115 9.73 1.68 -8.45
C LEU A 115 9.31 1.14 -7.09
N ASP A 116 8.08 0.65 -6.97
CA ASP A 116 7.55 0.12 -5.71
C ASP A 116 8.40 -1.04 -5.19
N VAL A 117 8.67 -2.05 -6.01
CA VAL A 117 9.50 -3.19 -5.61
C VAL A 117 10.92 -2.76 -5.27
N ALA A 118 11.52 -1.89 -6.09
CA ALA A 118 12.89 -1.46 -5.88
C ALA A 118 13.08 -0.58 -4.63
N MET A 119 12.16 0.36 -4.36
CA MET A 119 12.24 1.21 -3.17
C MET A 119 11.93 0.44 -1.87
N ASN A 120 11.02 -0.56 -1.93
CA ASN A 120 10.78 -1.45 -0.81
C ASN A 120 11.99 -2.36 -0.53
N ALA A 121 12.71 -2.83 -1.57
CA ALA A 121 13.97 -3.54 -1.41
C ALA A 121 15.04 -2.66 -0.73
N GLN A 122 15.15 -1.39 -1.13
CA GLN A 122 16.03 -0.40 -0.45
C GLN A 122 15.64 -0.20 1.02
N GLY A 123 14.33 -0.13 1.33
CA GLY A 123 13.82 -0.01 2.70
C GLY A 123 14.15 -1.23 3.55
N ALA A 124 13.97 -2.43 3.02
CA ALA A 124 14.29 -3.69 3.71
C ALA A 124 15.81 -3.81 3.97
N GLU A 125 16.64 -3.42 2.99
CA GLU A 125 18.09 -3.38 3.14
C GLU A 125 18.53 -2.37 4.23
N LEU A 126 17.88 -1.20 4.28
CA LEU A 126 18.12 -0.20 5.31
C LEU A 126 17.85 -0.78 6.71
N GLU A 127 16.72 -1.47 6.89
CA GLU A 127 16.37 -2.10 8.17
C GLU A 127 17.36 -3.21 8.53
N GLY A 128 17.69 -4.08 7.58
CA GLY A 128 18.63 -5.19 7.79
C GLY A 128 20.03 -4.71 8.14
N ARG A 129 20.54 -3.70 7.42
CA ARG A 129 21.91 -3.17 7.63
C ARG A 129 22.08 -2.44 8.96
N PHE A 130 21.07 -1.74 9.44
CA PHE A 130 21.17 -0.90 10.63
C PHE A 130 20.40 -1.44 11.85
N GLY A 131 19.64 -2.52 11.73
CA GLY A 131 18.84 -3.10 12.83
C GLY A 131 17.76 -2.15 13.38
N ARG A 132 17.20 -1.27 12.52
CA ARG A 132 16.27 -0.20 12.94
C ARG A 132 15.07 -0.15 12.03
N ASN A 133 13.86 -0.10 12.60
CA ASN A 133 12.62 -0.01 11.85
C ASN A 133 12.50 1.33 11.11
N ALA A 134 12.21 1.29 9.83
CA ALA A 134 12.06 2.44 8.94
C ALA A 134 10.82 2.36 8.04
N MET A 135 10.36 1.13 7.67
CA MET A 135 9.32 0.93 6.66
C MET A 135 8.02 1.71 6.95
N GLY A 136 7.55 1.73 8.19
CA GLY A 136 6.34 2.48 8.54
C GLY A 136 6.47 3.98 8.23
N LYS A 137 7.65 4.58 8.48
CA LYS A 137 7.91 5.99 8.14
C LYS A 137 8.04 6.20 6.64
N LEU A 138 8.64 5.25 5.92
CA LEU A 138 8.76 5.30 4.47
C LEU A 138 7.38 5.28 3.80
N HIS A 139 6.49 4.37 4.21
CA HIS A 139 5.10 4.36 3.70
C HIS A 139 4.30 5.61 4.09
N ALA A 140 4.59 6.23 5.25
CA ALA A 140 3.97 7.51 5.60
C ALA A 140 4.39 8.63 4.64
N THR A 141 5.62 8.62 4.12
CA THR A 141 6.06 9.61 3.12
C THR A 141 5.37 9.43 1.77
N PHE A 142 4.94 8.23 1.39
CA PHE A 142 4.09 8.01 0.22
C PHE A 142 2.76 8.79 0.34
N SER A 143 2.07 8.64 1.48
CA SER A 143 0.80 9.36 1.70
C SER A 143 1.00 10.89 1.75
N ALA A 144 2.14 11.35 2.29
CA ALA A 144 2.51 12.77 2.23
C ALA A 144 2.76 13.23 0.79
N GLY A 145 3.39 12.39 -0.04
CA GLY A 145 3.57 12.64 -1.46
C GLY A 145 2.24 12.78 -2.19
N SER A 146 1.29 11.89 -1.94
CA SER A 146 -0.07 11.98 -2.52
C SER A 146 -0.77 13.27 -2.12
N LEU A 147 -0.65 13.69 -0.86
CA LEU A 147 -1.17 14.98 -0.40
C LEU A 147 -0.55 16.15 -1.18
N PHE A 148 0.79 16.19 -1.31
CA PHE A 148 1.46 17.26 -2.05
C PHE A 148 1.11 17.27 -3.54
N GLY A 149 0.96 16.10 -4.17
CA GLY A 149 0.51 15.99 -5.55
C GLY A 149 -0.90 16.55 -5.75
N ALA A 150 -1.83 16.23 -4.84
CA ALA A 150 -3.19 16.76 -4.88
C ALA A 150 -3.26 18.28 -4.62
N LEU A 151 -2.42 18.79 -3.70
CA LEU A 151 -2.31 20.23 -3.44
C LEU A 151 -1.72 20.98 -4.65
N LEU A 152 -0.68 20.44 -5.29
CA LEU A 152 -0.16 20.99 -6.54
C LEU A 152 -1.24 21.00 -7.61
N ALA A 153 -1.97 19.91 -7.79
CA ALA A 153 -3.05 19.80 -8.75
C ALA A 153 -4.16 20.86 -8.48
N SER A 154 -4.48 21.11 -7.20
CA SER A 154 -5.42 22.14 -6.80
C SER A 154 -4.95 23.54 -7.21
N ALA A 155 -3.71 23.87 -6.90
CA ALA A 155 -3.11 25.16 -7.26
C ALA A 155 -3.04 25.34 -8.79
N MET A 156 -2.60 24.30 -9.51
CA MET A 156 -2.54 24.33 -10.98
C MET A 156 -3.93 24.43 -11.61
N ASN A 157 -4.94 23.72 -11.10
CA ASN A 157 -6.32 23.84 -11.61
C ASN A 157 -6.93 25.22 -11.37
N ALA A 158 -6.52 25.92 -10.32
CA ALA A 158 -6.95 27.31 -10.09
C ALA A 158 -6.23 28.30 -11.02
N ALA A 159 -4.98 28.01 -11.41
CA ALA A 159 -4.15 28.89 -12.21
C ALA A 159 -4.27 28.65 -13.73
N THR A 160 -4.43 27.39 -14.17
CA THR A 160 -4.45 27.02 -15.59
C THR A 160 -5.25 25.75 -15.86
N SER A 161 -5.88 25.68 -17.02
CA SER A 161 -6.53 24.45 -17.52
C SER A 161 -5.56 23.49 -18.21
N SER A 162 -4.31 23.93 -18.52
CA SER A 162 -3.35 23.12 -19.25
C SER A 162 -2.90 21.90 -18.44
N LEU A 163 -3.06 20.72 -19.03
CA LEU A 163 -2.53 19.46 -18.53
C LEU A 163 -1.01 19.42 -18.64
N GLU A 164 -0.49 19.88 -19.78
CA GLU A 164 0.93 19.86 -20.11
C GLU A 164 1.72 20.74 -19.13
N ALA A 165 1.23 21.95 -18.83
CA ALA A 165 1.87 22.84 -17.86
C ALA A 165 1.94 22.20 -16.47
N HIS A 166 0.84 21.58 -16.01
CA HIS A 166 0.82 20.90 -14.72
C HIS A 166 1.81 19.73 -14.69
N PHE A 167 1.75 18.84 -15.68
CA PHE A 167 2.62 17.67 -15.74
C PHE A 167 4.08 18.04 -15.93
N ALA A 168 4.39 19.14 -16.66
CA ALA A 168 5.76 19.66 -16.77
C ALA A 168 6.30 20.14 -15.41
N VAL A 169 5.51 20.89 -14.65
CA VAL A 169 5.90 21.34 -13.30
C VAL A 169 6.13 20.12 -12.39
N ALA A 170 5.21 19.14 -12.43
CA ALA A 170 5.34 17.93 -11.64
C ALA A 170 6.60 17.12 -12.03
N ALA A 171 6.86 16.95 -13.32
CA ALA A 171 8.06 16.26 -13.82
C ALA A 171 9.35 16.92 -13.33
N VAL A 172 9.43 18.25 -13.40
CA VAL A 172 10.60 19.02 -12.90
C VAL A 172 10.77 18.78 -11.39
N LEU A 173 9.70 18.84 -10.61
CA LEU A 173 9.76 18.60 -9.15
C LEU A 173 10.23 17.17 -8.84
N ILE A 174 9.69 16.17 -9.55
CA ILE A 174 10.12 14.76 -9.41
C ILE A 174 11.61 14.62 -9.71
N LEU A 175 12.07 15.18 -10.82
CA LEU A 175 13.49 15.09 -11.23
C LEU A 175 14.42 15.82 -10.27
N LEU A 176 14.03 16.96 -9.72
CA LEU A 176 14.81 17.68 -8.71
C LEU A 176 14.95 16.88 -7.39
N VAL A 177 13.84 16.31 -6.91
CA VAL A 177 13.88 15.46 -5.71
C VAL A 177 14.67 14.18 -5.97
N LEU A 178 14.53 13.58 -7.14
CA LEU A 178 15.30 12.40 -7.55
C LEU A 178 16.81 12.71 -7.63
N ALA A 179 17.19 13.85 -8.23
CA ALA A 179 18.56 14.29 -8.32
C ALA A 179 19.22 14.43 -6.94
N TYR A 180 18.46 14.90 -5.94
CA TYR A 180 18.91 14.93 -4.56
C TYR A 180 19.00 13.52 -3.95
N ALA A 181 17.93 12.71 -4.07
CA ALA A 181 17.80 11.43 -3.39
C ALA A 181 18.79 10.37 -3.89
N GLN A 182 19.10 10.34 -5.19
CA GLN A 182 19.91 9.30 -5.82
C GLN A 182 21.32 9.13 -5.22
N HIS A 183 21.86 10.18 -4.59
CA HIS A 183 23.24 10.16 -4.05
C HIS A 183 23.35 9.29 -2.79
N ASP A 184 22.30 9.28 -1.95
CA ASP A 184 22.28 8.59 -0.66
C ASP A 184 21.48 7.28 -0.68
N LEU A 185 21.06 6.81 -1.85
CA LEU A 185 20.50 5.46 -2.01
C LEU A 185 21.57 4.41 -1.75
N LEU A 186 21.18 3.32 -1.09
CA LEU A 186 22.09 2.24 -0.75
C LEU A 186 22.69 1.62 -2.03
N PRO A 187 24.01 1.38 -2.06
CA PRO A 187 24.64 0.70 -3.17
C PRO A 187 24.05 -0.72 -3.28
N HIS A 188 24.02 -1.24 -4.51
CA HIS A 188 23.57 -2.60 -4.75
C HIS A 188 24.50 -3.57 -4.01
N VAL A 189 24.03 -4.14 -2.92
CA VAL A 189 24.55 -5.41 -2.45
C VAL A 189 23.84 -6.47 -3.30
N GLN A 190 24.61 -7.21 -4.11
CA GLN A 190 24.09 -8.41 -4.72
C GLN A 190 23.41 -9.18 -3.59
N ALA A 191 22.13 -9.50 -3.76
CA ALA A 191 21.53 -10.49 -2.88
C ALA A 191 22.53 -11.65 -2.84
N VAL A 192 23.20 -11.81 -1.71
CA VAL A 192 23.92 -13.06 -1.44
C VAL A 192 22.87 -14.09 -1.78
N GLU A 193 23.09 -14.85 -2.86
CA GLU A 193 22.32 -16.05 -3.10
C GLU A 193 22.26 -16.68 -1.72
N ALA A 194 21.06 -16.74 -1.14
CA ALA A 194 20.90 -17.47 0.10
C ALA A 194 21.58 -18.80 -0.22
N GLU A 195 22.74 -19.06 0.42
CA GLU A 195 23.44 -20.32 0.23
C GLU A 195 22.32 -21.36 0.30
N PRO A 196 22.19 -22.23 -0.69
CA PRO A 196 21.16 -23.26 -0.63
C PRO A 196 21.35 -23.89 0.74
N GLU A 197 20.36 -23.70 1.61
CA GLU A 197 20.37 -24.39 2.91
C GLU A 197 20.84 -25.78 2.62
N PRO A 198 21.89 -26.30 3.32
CA PRO A 198 22.48 -27.59 3.03
C PRO A 198 21.32 -28.57 2.89
N ALA A 199 21.23 -29.17 1.73
CA ALA A 199 20.10 -29.98 1.30
C ALA A 199 19.68 -30.90 2.45
N GLN A 200 18.69 -30.45 3.21
CA GLN A 200 17.94 -31.38 4.04
C GLN A 200 17.41 -32.41 3.05
N GLU A 201 17.77 -33.64 3.26
CA GLU A 201 17.42 -34.82 2.47
C GLU A 201 16.02 -34.63 1.90
N THR A 202 15.92 -34.63 0.58
CA THR A 202 14.69 -34.46 -0.15
C THR A 202 13.73 -35.59 0.23
N VAL A 203 13.00 -35.38 1.30
CA VAL A 203 11.72 -36.07 1.46
C VAL A 203 10.90 -35.70 0.21
N PRO A 204 10.49 -36.67 -0.61
CA PRO A 204 9.79 -36.42 -1.84
C PRO A 204 8.58 -35.51 -1.50
N LYS A 205 8.58 -34.23 -1.96
CA LYS A 205 7.43 -33.35 -1.85
C LYS A 205 6.29 -34.07 -2.56
N LYS A 206 5.47 -34.80 -1.81
CA LYS A 206 4.14 -35.18 -2.26
C LYS A 206 3.57 -33.91 -2.87
N LYS A 207 3.09 -33.99 -4.11
CA LYS A 207 2.32 -32.92 -4.74
C LYS A 207 1.19 -32.58 -3.78
N SER A 208 1.43 -31.68 -2.86
CA SER A 208 0.45 -31.18 -1.92
C SER A 208 -0.59 -30.49 -2.77
N ARG A 209 -1.78 -31.06 -2.86
CA ARG A 209 -2.95 -30.32 -3.27
C ARG A 209 -2.98 -29.09 -2.36
N LEU A 210 -2.94 -27.90 -2.94
CA LEU A 210 -3.05 -26.65 -2.17
C LEU A 210 -4.20 -26.86 -1.17
N PRO A 211 -3.94 -26.80 0.15
CA PRO A 211 -5.01 -26.97 1.13
C PRO A 211 -6.08 -25.93 0.82
N LEU A 212 -7.34 -26.36 0.76
CA LEU A 212 -8.45 -25.44 0.55
C LEU A 212 -8.37 -24.34 1.61
N PRO A 213 -8.51 -23.06 1.21
CA PRO A 213 -8.40 -21.96 2.14
C PRO A 213 -9.44 -22.10 3.25
N THR A 214 -9.04 -21.82 4.48
CA THR A 214 -9.99 -21.84 5.60
C THR A 214 -11.04 -20.75 5.42
N ARG A 215 -12.22 -20.93 6.02
CA ARG A 215 -13.28 -19.89 5.99
C ARG A 215 -12.77 -18.56 6.55
N ILE A 216 -11.89 -18.61 7.56
CA ILE A 216 -11.30 -17.40 8.15
C ILE A 216 -10.38 -16.70 7.16
N THR A 217 -9.52 -17.45 6.45
CA THR A 217 -8.64 -16.89 5.41
C THR A 217 -9.44 -16.25 4.27
N LEU A 218 -10.59 -16.85 3.88
CA LEU A 218 -11.47 -16.25 2.87
C LEU A 218 -12.09 -14.92 3.37
N TRP A 219 -12.53 -14.84 4.65
CA TRP A 219 -13.02 -13.58 5.20
C TRP A 219 -11.94 -12.51 5.23
N MET A 220 -10.70 -12.86 5.59
CA MET A 220 -9.56 -11.95 5.52
C MET A 220 -9.29 -11.48 4.09
N GLY A 221 -9.29 -12.40 3.12
CA GLY A 221 -9.08 -12.07 1.70
C GLY A 221 -10.17 -11.16 1.14
N LEU A 222 -11.44 -11.42 1.46
CA LEU A 222 -12.55 -10.54 1.08
C LEU A 222 -12.42 -9.15 1.73
N ALA A 223 -12.11 -9.10 3.03
CA ALA A 223 -11.89 -7.83 3.71
C ALA A 223 -10.76 -7.02 3.05
N MET A 224 -9.67 -7.69 2.66
CA MET A 224 -8.56 -7.06 1.94
C MET A 224 -8.99 -6.57 0.55
N ALA A 225 -9.66 -7.41 -0.25
CA ALA A 225 -10.10 -7.05 -1.60
C ALA A 225 -11.05 -5.83 -1.58
N PHE A 226 -12.07 -5.85 -0.73
CA PHE A 226 -12.99 -4.72 -0.62
C PHE A 226 -12.34 -3.49 0.03
N GLY A 227 -11.42 -3.67 0.96
CA GLY A 227 -10.62 -2.59 1.55
C GLY A 227 -9.79 -1.85 0.50
N THR A 228 -9.09 -2.59 -0.37
CA THR A 228 -8.31 -2.01 -1.47
C THR A 228 -9.17 -1.37 -2.55
N ILE A 229 -10.39 -1.90 -2.82
CA ILE A 229 -11.37 -1.23 -3.69
C ILE A 229 -11.78 0.13 -3.12
N VAL A 230 -12.06 0.21 -1.81
CA VAL A 230 -12.46 1.48 -1.17
C VAL A 230 -11.32 2.49 -1.20
N GLU A 231 -10.09 2.06 -0.87
CA GLU A 231 -8.90 2.92 -0.92
C GLU A 231 -8.62 3.41 -2.35
N GLY A 232 -8.65 2.51 -3.35
CA GLY A 232 -8.47 2.85 -4.75
C GLY A 232 -9.55 3.82 -5.26
N ALA A 233 -10.81 3.59 -4.89
CA ALA A 233 -11.91 4.45 -5.29
C ALA A 233 -11.71 5.91 -4.84
N MET A 234 -11.18 6.13 -3.64
CA MET A 234 -10.91 7.51 -3.15
C MET A 234 -9.80 8.18 -3.94
N ASN A 235 -8.77 7.44 -4.29
CA ASN A 235 -7.66 7.98 -5.08
C ASN A 235 -8.06 8.27 -6.54
N ASP A 236 -8.84 7.38 -7.15
CA ASP A 236 -9.13 7.42 -8.59
C ASP A 236 -10.39 8.22 -8.94
N TRP A 237 -11.42 8.13 -8.11
CA TRP A 237 -12.76 8.62 -8.45
C TRP A 237 -13.20 9.84 -7.64
N SER A 238 -12.52 10.20 -6.54
CA SER A 238 -12.93 11.34 -5.71
C SER A 238 -12.89 12.68 -6.46
N ALA A 239 -11.86 12.89 -7.31
CA ALA A 239 -11.76 14.10 -8.14
C ALA A 239 -12.87 14.16 -9.20
N LEU A 240 -13.21 13.03 -9.82
CA LEU A 240 -14.32 12.92 -10.78
C LEU A 240 -15.67 13.18 -10.09
N TYR A 241 -15.87 12.61 -8.89
CA TYR A 241 -17.08 12.86 -8.10
C TYR A 241 -17.24 14.33 -7.73
N LEU A 242 -16.17 14.98 -7.24
CA LEU A 242 -16.21 16.40 -6.91
C LEU A 242 -16.55 17.26 -8.13
N LYS A 243 -15.96 16.98 -9.31
CA LYS A 243 -16.24 17.72 -10.54
C LYS A 243 -17.65 17.45 -11.06
N ASN A 244 -18.02 16.18 -11.24
CA ASN A 244 -19.18 15.81 -12.02
C ASN A 244 -20.48 15.78 -11.20
N VAL A 245 -20.41 15.35 -9.93
CA VAL A 245 -21.57 15.22 -9.03
C VAL A 245 -21.69 16.41 -8.09
N ALA A 246 -20.66 16.69 -7.32
CA ALA A 246 -20.68 17.79 -6.33
C ALA A 246 -20.55 19.19 -6.97
N LYS A 247 -20.22 19.27 -8.27
CA LYS A 247 -20.06 20.52 -9.03
C LYS A 247 -19.03 21.48 -8.41
N ALA A 248 -17.97 20.94 -7.87
CA ALA A 248 -16.89 21.69 -7.25
C ALA A 248 -16.17 22.60 -8.28
N ALA A 249 -15.73 23.77 -7.83
CA ALA A 249 -14.82 24.61 -8.61
C ALA A 249 -13.53 23.86 -8.96
N ALA A 250 -12.90 24.21 -10.08
CA ALA A 250 -11.74 23.49 -10.60
C ALA A 250 -10.62 23.29 -9.57
N GLY A 251 -10.30 24.33 -8.78
CA GLY A 251 -9.30 24.26 -7.71
C GLY A 251 -9.68 23.31 -6.55
N LEU A 252 -10.97 23.05 -6.32
CA LEU A 252 -11.43 22.15 -5.26
C LEU A 252 -11.52 20.69 -5.70
N THR A 253 -11.49 20.43 -7.00
CA THR A 253 -11.60 19.06 -7.55
C THR A 253 -10.56 18.08 -6.99
N PRO A 254 -9.27 18.43 -6.86
CA PRO A 254 -8.24 17.54 -6.29
C PRO A 254 -8.33 17.40 -4.76
N MET A 255 -9.12 18.25 -4.08
CA MET A 255 -9.25 18.21 -2.61
C MET A 255 -9.82 16.89 -2.09
N GLY A 256 -10.51 16.11 -2.93
CA GLY A 256 -10.95 14.75 -2.56
C GLY A 256 -9.77 13.86 -2.17
N ILE A 257 -8.77 13.80 -3.02
CA ILE A 257 -7.54 13.02 -2.76
C ILE A 257 -6.75 13.63 -1.59
N ALA A 258 -6.64 14.96 -1.52
CA ALA A 258 -5.90 15.63 -0.45
C ALA A 258 -6.48 15.35 0.93
N VAL A 259 -7.81 15.50 1.09
CA VAL A 259 -8.49 15.27 2.37
C VAL A 259 -8.45 13.80 2.77
N PHE A 260 -8.67 12.88 1.81
CA PHE A 260 -8.51 11.45 2.03
C PHE A 260 -7.08 11.11 2.49
N SER A 261 -6.07 11.61 1.78
CA SER A 261 -4.66 11.30 2.09
C SER A 261 -4.23 11.84 3.46
N ILE A 262 -4.58 13.08 3.82
CA ILE A 262 -4.19 13.63 5.12
C ILE A 262 -4.86 12.89 6.28
N THR A 263 -6.14 12.54 6.14
CA THR A 263 -6.86 11.80 7.19
C THR A 263 -6.36 10.37 7.32
N MET A 264 -5.95 9.74 6.21
CA MET A 264 -5.29 8.44 6.23
C MET A 264 -3.93 8.49 6.94
N VAL A 265 -3.12 9.53 6.70
CA VAL A 265 -1.84 9.72 7.43
C VAL A 265 -2.10 9.85 8.92
N ILE A 266 -3.06 10.70 9.32
CA ILE A 266 -3.43 10.88 10.73
C ILE A 266 -3.85 9.55 11.35
N ALA A 267 -4.73 8.81 10.68
CA ALA A 267 -5.21 7.52 11.17
C ALA A 267 -4.07 6.48 11.28
N ARG A 268 -3.17 6.42 10.31
CA ARG A 268 -2.01 5.50 10.35
C ARG A 268 -1.06 5.81 11.49
N VAL A 269 -0.82 7.10 11.79
CA VAL A 269 -0.01 7.53 12.94
C VAL A 269 -0.68 7.16 14.27
N CYS A 270 -2.01 7.30 14.37
CA CYS A 270 -2.78 6.97 15.57
C CYS A 270 -3.09 5.48 15.71
N SER A 271 -3.01 4.72 14.63
CA SER A 271 -3.44 3.32 14.53
C SER A 271 -2.83 2.43 15.62
N ASP A 272 -1.52 2.53 15.85
CA ASP A 272 -0.85 1.71 16.86
C ASP A 272 -1.39 1.97 18.28
N SER A 273 -1.72 3.21 18.61
CA SER A 273 -2.31 3.58 19.88
C SER A 273 -3.74 3.04 20.02
N TRP A 274 -4.53 3.14 18.96
CA TRP A 274 -5.91 2.61 18.93
C TRP A 274 -5.92 1.09 19.03
N ARG A 275 -5.05 0.40 18.28
CA ARG A 275 -4.91 -1.06 18.30
C ARG A 275 -4.49 -1.58 19.68
N LYS A 276 -3.56 -0.88 20.35
CA LYS A 276 -3.16 -1.22 21.72
C LYS A 276 -4.30 -1.05 22.74
N ARG A 277 -5.16 -0.04 22.54
CA ARG A 277 -6.23 0.29 23.48
C ARG A 277 -7.49 -0.56 23.26
N TRP A 278 -7.87 -0.79 22.00
CA TRP A 278 -9.15 -1.41 21.66
C TRP A 278 -9.02 -2.76 20.94
N GLY A 279 -7.81 -3.13 20.54
CA GLY A 279 -7.55 -4.32 19.72
C GLY A 279 -7.77 -4.09 18.22
N ASP A 280 -7.23 -4.99 17.40
CA ASP A 280 -7.27 -4.88 15.93
C ASP A 280 -8.70 -4.97 15.39
N GLY A 281 -9.49 -5.92 15.88
CA GLY A 281 -10.84 -6.16 15.41
C GLY A 281 -11.77 -4.96 15.51
N PRO A 282 -12.01 -4.41 16.73
CA PRO A 282 -12.85 -3.23 16.93
C PRO A 282 -12.40 -2.02 16.11
N VAL A 283 -11.08 -1.78 16.00
CA VAL A 283 -10.53 -0.65 15.22
C VAL A 283 -10.90 -0.78 13.74
N VAL A 284 -10.73 -1.97 13.16
CA VAL A 284 -11.06 -2.21 11.75
C VAL A 284 -12.56 -2.17 11.50
N ILE A 285 -13.36 -2.82 12.35
CA ILE A 285 -14.82 -2.87 12.19
C ILE A 285 -15.41 -1.46 12.31
N LEU A 286 -15.10 -0.75 13.40
CA LEU A 286 -15.63 0.61 13.64
C LEU A 286 -15.17 1.57 12.54
N GLY A 287 -13.88 1.51 12.16
CA GLY A 287 -13.33 2.32 11.08
C GLY A 287 -14.08 2.08 9.76
N SER A 288 -14.29 0.82 9.37
CA SER A 288 -15.00 0.49 8.12
C SER A 288 -16.48 0.93 8.16
N VAL A 289 -17.14 0.83 9.31
CA VAL A 289 -18.51 1.34 9.51
C VAL A 289 -18.53 2.87 9.34
N VAL A 290 -17.60 3.58 9.99
CA VAL A 290 -17.48 5.05 9.87
C VAL A 290 -17.24 5.47 8.42
N ALA A 291 -16.36 4.75 7.69
CA ALA A 291 -16.10 4.99 6.28
C ALA A 291 -17.37 4.79 5.43
N GLY A 292 -18.08 3.67 5.62
CA GLY A 292 -19.30 3.37 4.89
C GLY A 292 -20.42 4.38 5.16
N ILE A 293 -20.68 4.72 6.42
CA ILE A 293 -21.68 5.72 6.79
C ILE A 293 -21.29 7.10 6.26
N GLY A 294 -20.03 7.52 6.43
CA GLY A 294 -19.55 8.82 5.98
C GLY A 294 -19.73 8.99 4.46
N LEU A 295 -19.37 7.98 3.69
CA LEU A 295 -19.54 8.02 2.24
C LEU A 295 -21.03 7.96 1.83
N THR A 296 -21.86 7.17 2.52
CA THR A 296 -23.31 7.12 2.27
C THR A 296 -23.95 8.49 2.50
N VAL A 297 -23.64 9.15 3.64
CA VAL A 297 -24.14 10.50 3.93
C VAL A 297 -23.67 11.50 2.88
N ALA A 298 -22.40 11.43 2.47
CA ALA A 298 -21.86 12.31 1.42
C ALA A 298 -22.62 12.16 0.09
N VAL A 299 -22.96 10.93 -0.31
CA VAL A 299 -23.70 10.66 -1.55
C VAL A 299 -25.15 11.11 -1.46
N LEU A 300 -25.82 10.89 -0.33
CA LEU A 300 -27.23 11.23 -0.14
C LEU A 300 -27.48 12.73 0.03
N VAL A 301 -26.61 13.41 0.79
CA VAL A 301 -26.73 14.87 1.03
C VAL A 301 -26.28 15.66 -0.19
N GLY A 302 -25.25 15.19 -0.89
CA GLY A 302 -24.68 15.86 -2.06
C GLY A 302 -23.88 17.13 -1.70
N GLY A 303 -23.27 17.74 -2.73
CA GLY A 303 -22.47 18.95 -2.58
C GLY A 303 -21.02 18.71 -2.14
N VAL A 304 -20.23 19.79 -2.14
CA VAL A 304 -18.77 19.71 -1.95
C VAL A 304 -18.40 19.41 -0.49
N ALA A 305 -19.01 20.11 0.47
CA ALA A 305 -18.64 19.94 1.88
C ALA A 305 -19.00 18.56 2.43
N PRO A 306 -20.20 17.99 2.18
CA PRO A 306 -20.50 16.62 2.56
C PRO A 306 -19.60 15.59 1.88
N ALA A 307 -19.23 15.78 0.61
CA ALA A 307 -18.32 14.90 -0.11
C ALA A 307 -16.94 14.88 0.54
N LEU A 308 -16.35 16.05 0.81
CA LEU A 308 -15.03 16.15 1.47
C LEU A 308 -15.06 15.54 2.88
N LEU A 309 -16.13 15.76 3.66
CA LEU A 309 -16.29 15.15 4.97
C LEU A 309 -16.39 13.61 4.86
N GLY A 310 -17.16 13.10 3.91
CA GLY A 310 -17.27 11.66 3.65
C GLY A 310 -15.92 11.04 3.28
N PHE A 311 -15.16 11.68 2.39
CA PHE A 311 -13.82 11.22 2.00
C PHE A 311 -12.83 11.27 3.18
N ALA A 312 -12.93 12.27 4.06
CA ALA A 312 -12.17 12.32 5.30
C ALA A 312 -12.47 11.13 6.21
N LEU A 313 -13.75 10.80 6.38
CA LEU A 313 -14.18 9.65 7.20
C LEU A 313 -13.76 8.32 6.58
N VAL A 314 -13.73 8.21 5.26
CA VAL A 314 -13.16 7.02 4.57
C VAL A 314 -11.67 6.90 4.88
N GLY A 315 -10.89 7.99 4.75
CA GLY A 315 -9.45 7.97 5.05
C GLY A 315 -9.14 7.58 6.50
N LEU A 316 -9.91 8.11 7.46
CA LEU A 316 -9.79 7.73 8.87
C LEU A 316 -10.16 6.26 9.11
N GLY A 317 -11.21 5.78 8.45
CA GLY A 317 -11.81 4.49 8.73
C GLY A 317 -11.07 3.30 8.10
N ILE A 318 -10.58 3.46 6.85
CA ILE A 318 -9.96 2.37 6.09
C ILE A 318 -8.46 2.16 6.40
N ALA A 319 -7.80 3.16 6.97
CA ALA A 319 -6.36 3.18 7.16
C ALA A 319 -5.77 1.95 7.89
N SER A 320 -6.53 1.36 8.82
CA SER A 320 -6.10 0.22 9.63
C SER A 320 -6.45 -1.15 9.03
N VAL A 321 -7.24 -1.21 7.94
CA VAL A 321 -7.70 -2.48 7.36
C VAL A 321 -6.51 -3.31 6.88
N THR A 322 -5.72 -2.76 5.97
CA THR A 322 -4.57 -3.45 5.36
C THR A 322 -3.57 -3.96 6.39
N PRO A 323 -3.03 -3.15 7.31
CA PRO A 323 -2.02 -3.65 8.25
C PRO A 323 -2.60 -4.68 9.23
N CYS A 324 -3.82 -4.50 9.74
CA CYS A 324 -4.41 -5.45 10.68
C CYS A 324 -4.73 -6.79 10.03
N VAL A 325 -5.29 -6.77 8.80
CA VAL A 325 -5.63 -8.00 8.08
C VAL A 325 -4.37 -8.77 7.67
N TYR A 326 -3.29 -8.08 7.26
CA TYR A 326 -2.02 -8.74 6.96
C TYR A 326 -1.39 -9.40 8.19
N VAL A 327 -1.40 -8.73 9.35
CA VAL A 327 -0.92 -9.32 10.62
C VAL A 327 -1.75 -10.56 10.98
N ALA A 328 -3.09 -10.47 10.87
CA ALA A 328 -3.96 -11.61 11.15
C ALA A 328 -3.74 -12.77 10.17
N ALA A 329 -3.49 -12.49 8.88
CA ALA A 329 -3.20 -13.50 7.88
C ALA A 329 -1.82 -14.15 8.10
N ALA A 330 -0.79 -13.37 8.45
CA ALA A 330 0.54 -13.89 8.78
C ALA A 330 0.50 -14.86 9.96
N ASN A 331 -0.33 -14.61 10.97
CA ASN A 331 -0.54 -15.53 12.10
C ASN A 331 -1.22 -16.86 11.71
N GLN A 332 -1.84 -16.92 10.51
CA GLN A 332 -2.44 -18.15 9.97
C GLN A 332 -1.46 -18.94 9.07
N GLY A 333 -0.28 -18.38 8.78
CA GLY A 333 0.77 -18.98 7.97
C GLY A 333 0.96 -18.31 6.61
N SER A 334 2.05 -18.70 5.93
CA SER A 334 2.48 -18.10 4.65
C SER A 334 1.44 -18.24 3.54
N ASP A 335 0.74 -19.36 3.45
CA ASP A 335 -0.27 -19.60 2.40
C ASP A 335 -1.49 -18.69 2.58
N ALA A 336 -1.91 -18.46 3.83
CA ALA A 336 -2.99 -17.53 4.14
C ALA A 336 -2.59 -16.09 3.81
N LEU A 337 -1.37 -15.69 4.15
CA LEU A 337 -0.84 -14.37 3.83
C LEU A 337 -0.77 -14.15 2.31
N ALA A 338 -0.27 -15.14 1.57
CA ALA A 338 -0.18 -15.06 0.10
C ALA A 338 -1.55 -14.94 -0.56
N LEU A 339 -2.55 -15.72 -0.10
CA LEU A 339 -3.92 -15.64 -0.62
C LEU A 339 -4.56 -14.29 -0.34
N VAL A 340 -4.42 -13.77 0.88
CA VAL A 340 -4.95 -12.46 1.28
C VAL A 340 -4.32 -11.35 0.46
N ALA A 341 -3.01 -11.39 0.23
CA ALA A 341 -2.29 -10.45 -0.63
C ALA A 341 -2.79 -10.51 -2.08
N ALA A 342 -2.95 -11.72 -2.63
CA ALA A 342 -3.47 -11.91 -3.98
C ALA A 342 -4.89 -11.36 -4.13
N MET A 343 -5.78 -11.62 -3.15
CA MET A 343 -7.14 -11.09 -3.17
C MET A 343 -7.16 -9.55 -3.06
N GLY A 344 -6.28 -8.96 -2.25
CA GLY A 344 -6.11 -7.51 -2.19
C GLY A 344 -5.67 -6.93 -3.54
N THR A 345 -4.72 -7.57 -4.20
CA THR A 345 -4.27 -7.18 -5.54
C THR A 345 -5.41 -7.26 -6.56
N VAL A 346 -6.20 -8.32 -6.54
CA VAL A 346 -7.39 -8.44 -7.41
C VAL A 346 -8.38 -7.30 -7.15
N GLY A 347 -8.62 -6.94 -5.88
CA GLY A 347 -9.48 -5.81 -5.53
C GLY A 347 -8.96 -4.49 -6.11
N LEU A 348 -7.66 -4.24 -5.98
CA LEU A 348 -7.02 -3.04 -6.52
C LEU A 348 -7.11 -2.98 -8.05
N LEU A 349 -6.90 -4.10 -8.74
CA LEU A 349 -6.92 -4.18 -10.21
C LEU A 349 -8.34 -4.09 -10.79
N ALA A 350 -9.29 -4.83 -10.21
CA ALA A 350 -10.66 -4.91 -10.71
C ALA A 350 -11.51 -3.70 -10.26
N GLY A 351 -11.19 -3.11 -9.12
CA GLY A 351 -11.95 -2.03 -8.50
C GLY A 351 -12.28 -0.89 -9.46
N PRO A 352 -11.30 -0.25 -10.11
CA PRO A 352 -11.54 0.86 -11.01
C PRO A 352 -12.45 0.50 -12.18
N GLY A 353 -12.27 -0.69 -12.78
CA GLY A 353 -13.11 -1.17 -13.88
C GLY A 353 -14.57 -1.38 -13.46
N VAL A 354 -14.79 -2.02 -12.30
CA VAL A 354 -16.15 -2.24 -11.75
C VAL A 354 -16.83 -0.91 -11.43
N ILE A 355 -16.13 0.01 -10.77
CA ILE A 355 -16.65 1.35 -10.46
C ILE A 355 -16.98 2.11 -11.73
N GLY A 356 -16.12 2.05 -12.75
CA GLY A 356 -16.34 2.70 -14.05
C GLY A 356 -17.57 2.16 -14.78
N LEU A 357 -17.79 0.83 -14.75
CA LEU A 357 -18.99 0.23 -15.34
C LEU A 357 -20.26 0.65 -14.63
N ILE A 358 -20.27 0.66 -13.29
CA ILE A 358 -21.41 1.14 -12.50
C ILE A 358 -21.65 2.62 -12.78
N ALA A 359 -20.60 3.43 -12.80
CA ALA A 359 -20.69 4.87 -13.08
C ALA A 359 -21.26 5.15 -14.47
N ASN A 360 -20.87 4.36 -15.47
CA ASN A 360 -21.37 4.49 -16.84
C ASN A 360 -22.85 4.10 -16.98
N GLY A 361 -23.29 3.04 -16.28
CA GLY A 361 -24.67 2.53 -16.40
C GLY A 361 -25.67 3.26 -15.50
N ALA A 362 -25.28 3.58 -14.26
CA ALA A 362 -26.17 4.11 -13.23
C ALA A 362 -25.76 5.51 -12.73
N GLY A 363 -24.59 5.98 -13.12
CA GLY A 363 -24.04 7.27 -12.67
C GLY A 363 -23.06 7.13 -11.49
N LEU A 364 -22.20 8.12 -11.37
CA LEU A 364 -21.09 8.11 -10.41
C LEU A 364 -21.56 8.15 -8.94
N SER A 365 -22.75 8.68 -8.65
CA SER A 365 -23.33 8.62 -7.31
C SER A 365 -23.63 7.19 -6.88
N TRP A 366 -24.17 6.36 -7.77
CA TRP A 366 -24.41 4.93 -7.49
C TRP A 366 -23.09 4.14 -7.37
N ALA A 367 -22.10 4.48 -8.19
CA ALA A 367 -20.77 3.89 -8.08
C ALA A 367 -20.14 4.17 -6.71
N MET A 368 -20.22 5.40 -6.21
CA MET A 368 -19.75 5.76 -4.86
C MET A 368 -20.62 5.12 -3.76
N GLY A 369 -21.91 4.93 -4.00
CA GLY A 369 -22.79 4.13 -3.13
C GLY A 369 -22.32 2.67 -3.04
N ALA A 370 -21.92 2.06 -4.16
CA ALA A 370 -21.34 0.71 -4.17
C ALA A 370 -20.01 0.65 -3.36
N VAL A 371 -19.20 1.70 -3.42
CA VAL A 371 -17.98 1.82 -2.58
C VAL A 371 -18.34 1.91 -1.09
N ALA A 372 -19.42 2.63 -0.74
CA ALA A 372 -19.90 2.67 0.64
C ALA A 372 -20.38 1.28 1.12
N ILE A 373 -21.06 0.52 0.26
CA ILE A 373 -21.43 -0.88 0.52
C ILE A 373 -20.16 -1.74 0.69
N ALA A 374 -19.15 -1.54 -0.15
CA ALA A 374 -17.87 -2.25 -0.04
C ALA A 374 -17.21 -2.04 1.34
N ALA A 375 -17.24 -0.81 1.88
CA ALA A 375 -16.78 -0.54 3.25
C ALA A 375 -17.61 -1.30 4.31
N GLY A 376 -18.93 -1.41 4.11
CA GLY A 376 -19.81 -2.24 4.93
C GLY A 376 -19.45 -3.74 4.85
N VAL A 377 -19.11 -4.24 3.66
CA VAL A 377 -18.63 -5.62 3.47
C VAL A 377 -17.34 -5.86 4.21
N VAL A 378 -16.39 -4.89 4.22
CA VAL A 378 -15.17 -4.98 5.03
C VAL A 378 -15.53 -5.16 6.51
N ALA A 379 -16.44 -4.34 7.06
CA ALA A 379 -16.89 -4.47 8.45
C ALA A 379 -17.53 -5.85 8.73
N ALA A 380 -18.37 -6.34 7.83
CA ALA A 380 -19.01 -7.65 7.94
C ALA A 380 -18.01 -8.81 7.88
N CYS A 381 -17.04 -8.76 6.95
CA CYS A 381 -16.00 -9.78 6.84
C CYS A 381 -15.09 -9.79 8.07
N THR A 382 -14.66 -8.61 8.53
CA THR A 382 -13.74 -8.48 9.67
C THR A 382 -14.40 -8.86 11.00
N SER A 383 -15.73 -8.75 11.13
CA SER A 383 -16.47 -9.26 12.29
C SER A 383 -16.46 -10.80 12.38
N ARG A 384 -16.16 -11.51 11.31
CA ARG A 384 -16.04 -12.99 11.28
C ARG A 384 -14.60 -13.49 11.51
N ILE A 385 -13.62 -12.59 11.59
CA ILE A 385 -12.22 -12.89 11.86
C ILE A 385 -12.03 -13.04 13.37
N ARG A 386 -11.33 -14.10 13.77
CA ARG A 386 -10.88 -14.25 15.17
C ARG A 386 -9.57 -13.48 15.32
N TRP A 387 -9.67 -12.31 15.94
CA TRP A 387 -8.51 -11.48 16.21
C TRP A 387 -7.77 -12.01 17.46
N SER A 388 -6.44 -12.18 17.37
CA SER A 388 -5.63 -12.52 18.53
C SER A 388 -5.66 -11.35 19.53
N SER A 389 -5.97 -11.61 20.78
CA SER A 389 -5.92 -10.59 21.83
C SER A 389 -4.48 -10.07 21.94
N ALA A 390 -4.30 -8.75 21.91
CA ALA A 390 -3.01 -8.13 22.19
C ALA A 390 -2.61 -8.48 23.63
N GLY A 391 -1.77 -9.52 23.82
CA GLY A 391 -1.32 -9.92 25.16
C GLY A 391 -0.76 -11.33 25.29
N SER A 392 -1.02 -12.24 24.37
CA SER A 392 -0.40 -13.57 24.40
C SER A 392 0.84 -13.61 23.50
N GLY A 393 1.98 -13.21 24.06
CA GLY A 393 3.27 -13.68 23.58
C GLY A 393 3.30 -15.21 23.59
N PRO A 394 4.15 -15.87 22.79
CA PRO A 394 4.24 -17.31 22.79
C PRO A 394 4.56 -17.78 24.21
N THR A 395 3.59 -18.40 24.87
CA THR A 395 3.85 -19.21 26.05
C THR A 395 4.71 -20.37 25.58
N ALA A 396 6.01 -20.27 25.83
CA ALA A 396 6.88 -21.41 25.82
C ALA A 396 6.26 -22.47 26.75
N GLY A 397 5.75 -23.52 26.16
CA GLY A 397 5.23 -24.66 26.88
C GLY A 397 6.36 -25.32 27.66
N THR A 398 6.44 -25.03 28.94
CA THR A 398 7.13 -25.84 29.93
C THR A 398 6.07 -26.71 30.60
N ASP A 399 5.64 -27.73 29.87
CA ASP A 399 5.11 -28.94 30.52
C ASP A 399 6.31 -29.79 30.95
N VAL A 400 6.83 -29.50 32.13
CA VAL A 400 7.61 -30.47 32.90
C VAL A 400 6.62 -31.24 33.74
N GLY A 401 6.27 -32.44 33.28
CA GLY A 401 5.49 -33.40 34.01
C GLY A 401 6.17 -33.73 35.36
N THR A 402 5.50 -33.35 36.44
CA THR A 402 5.84 -33.79 37.80
C THR A 402 5.28 -35.18 37.99
N THR A 403 6.13 -36.20 37.79
CA THR A 403 5.89 -37.53 38.38
C THR A 403 6.62 -37.58 39.69
N ALA A 404 5.85 -37.60 40.79
CA ALA A 404 6.33 -37.94 42.11
C ALA A 404 6.77 -39.42 42.15
N GLY A 405 8.00 -39.65 42.56
CA GLY A 405 8.55 -40.98 42.87
C GLY A 405 9.58 -40.81 43.96
N THR A 406 9.19 -41.15 45.18
CA THR A 406 10.00 -41.37 46.37
C THR A 406 10.99 -42.52 46.14
N GLU A 407 12.29 -42.33 46.51
CA GLU A 407 13.15 -43.29 47.22
C GLU A 407 14.51 -42.64 47.44
N SER A 408 14.79 -42.46 48.64
CA SER A 408 15.74 -42.92 49.69
C SER A 408 17.19 -43.20 49.27
N SER A 409 18.08 -42.53 50.01
CA SER A 409 19.41 -42.92 50.53
C SER A 409 20.61 -43.01 49.58
N ALA A 410 21.61 -42.31 50.04
CA ALA A 410 23.01 -42.68 50.34
C ALA A 410 24.02 -41.65 49.78
N VAL A 411 24.64 -40.95 50.71
CA VAL A 411 25.95 -40.31 50.57
C VAL A 411 27.00 -41.43 50.62
N PRO A 412 28.07 -41.37 49.84
CA PRO A 412 29.36 -41.20 50.49
C PRO A 412 30.40 -40.32 49.77
N ASP A 413 31.06 -39.59 50.62
CA ASP A 413 32.50 -39.29 50.71
C ASP A 413 33.27 -38.58 49.57
N ALA A 414 33.88 -37.55 50.08
CA ALA A 414 34.93 -36.71 49.54
C ALA A 414 36.21 -37.45 49.20
N VAL A 415 36.92 -37.04 48.15
CA VAL A 415 38.40 -37.22 47.99
C VAL A 415 38.96 -35.99 47.22
N PRO A 416 40.20 -35.56 47.54
CA PRO A 416 40.65 -34.18 47.47
C PRO A 416 41.41 -33.84 46.17
N ALA A 417 41.63 -32.53 45.99
CA ALA A 417 42.47 -31.94 44.95
C ALA A 417 43.95 -32.34 45.07
N PRO A 418 44.70 -32.36 43.95
CA PRO A 418 46.14 -32.21 43.98
C PRO A 418 46.55 -30.82 43.53
N THR A 419 47.50 -30.31 44.31
CA THR A 419 48.33 -29.14 44.25
C THR A 419 49.15 -28.98 42.95
N ALA A 420 49.44 -27.71 42.66
CA ALA A 420 50.40 -27.21 41.68
C ALA A 420 51.82 -27.84 41.77
N ALA A 421 52.48 -27.89 40.65
CA ALA A 421 53.89 -27.50 40.47
C ALA A 421 54.34 -27.73 39.02
N GLY A 422 55.06 -26.74 38.46
CA GLY A 422 55.85 -26.87 37.23
C GLY A 422 55.61 -25.72 36.28
#